data_a31ab066a974fc8723c4a177826ef01b
#
_entry.id   a31ab066a974fc8723c4a177826ef01b
#
_cell.length_a   1.000
_cell.length_b   1.000
_cell.length_c   1.000
_cell.angle_alpha   90.00
_cell.angle_beta   90.00
_cell.angle_gamma   90.00
#
_symmetry.space_group_name_H-M   'P 1'
#
loop_
_entity.id
_entity.type
_entity.pdbx_description
1 polymer ?
#
loop_
_entity_poly.entity_id
_entity_poly.type
_entity_poly.pdbx_seq_one_letter_code
_entity_poly.pdbx_strand_id
1 'polypeptide(L)'
;MTTTLTPPTDSAPIDLQGKGQPVVDKTFRWILFLCLAVGIVFLAILLAYVTIKGWPRLTPTLWENMPSLRRPETAGAQSAITGTLWVISFTALFALPVGFLGAVYMEEYANPTSRFTRFVEVNIQNLAAVPSIVYGILGLAIFARALALGQSVITAGLTLALLVLPVIIVSTREALRAVPQNIRHGSLALGATLWQTTWRQTMPAAVPGMATGTILALSRAIGEAAPLLLLGAVTFISFNPTGPFSAYTTLPIQIFNWTKESREEFQVLASATIVLLLVILLFYSSPAESLPCVSMISRLFFLHQRGRFQRKRLVSDTIVGSGRMLRVRDL
;
A
#
# COMPACT_ATOMS: atom_id res chain seq x y z
N MET A 1 45.63 -9.15 -55.46
CA MET A 1 44.58 -8.11 -55.50
C MET A 1 43.77 -8.20 -54.24
N THR A 2 44.18 -7.41 -53.26
CA THR A 2 43.53 -7.31 -51.93
C THR A 2 42.59 -6.11 -51.97
N THR A 3 41.32 -6.36 -52.13
CA THR A 3 40.24 -5.36 -52.06
C THR A 3 40.01 -4.99 -50.58
N THR A 4 40.49 -3.86 -50.18
CA THR A 4 40.20 -3.25 -48.88
C THR A 4 38.76 -2.70 -48.91
N LEU A 5 37.86 -3.41 -48.23
CA LEU A 5 36.47 -2.91 -47.94
C LEU A 5 36.61 -1.78 -46.92
N THR A 6 36.50 -0.55 -47.37
CA THR A 6 36.28 0.61 -46.49
C THR A 6 34.87 0.55 -45.93
N PRO A 7 34.65 0.62 -44.61
CA PRO A 7 33.27 0.72 -44.05
C PRO A 7 32.63 2.05 -44.47
N PRO A 8 31.33 2.10 -44.74
CA PRO A 8 30.63 3.33 -45.08
C PRO A 8 30.59 4.26 -43.86
N THR A 9 31.43 5.28 -43.89
CA THR A 9 31.39 6.44 -43.02
C THR A 9 30.40 7.42 -43.59
N ASP A 10 29.12 7.26 -43.27
CA ASP A 10 28.15 8.37 -43.26
C ASP A 10 26.83 7.92 -42.62
N SER A 11 26.87 7.63 -41.31
CA SER A 11 25.65 7.77 -40.51
C SER A 11 25.60 9.20 -40.00
N ALA A 12 24.99 10.10 -40.77
CA ALA A 12 24.61 11.40 -40.25
C ALA A 12 23.87 11.20 -38.93
N PRO A 13 24.21 11.92 -37.86
CA PRO A 13 23.47 11.78 -36.60
C PRO A 13 22.00 12.05 -36.88
N ILE A 14 21.16 11.06 -36.57
CA ILE A 14 19.70 11.21 -36.67
C ILE A 14 19.34 12.35 -35.73
N ASP A 15 19.01 13.49 -36.28
CA ASP A 15 18.50 14.65 -35.53
C ASP A 15 17.12 14.30 -34.99
N LEU A 16 17.08 13.81 -33.76
CA LEU A 16 15.85 13.49 -33.01
C LEU A 16 15.15 14.74 -32.49
N GLN A 17 15.70 15.93 -32.76
CA GLN A 17 15.00 17.19 -32.48
C GLN A 17 13.89 17.35 -33.51
N GLY A 18 12.73 16.77 -33.23
CA GLY A 18 11.52 17.08 -33.96
C GLY A 18 11.34 18.61 -34.01
N LYS A 19 11.00 19.16 -35.16
CA LYS A 19 10.63 20.60 -35.30
C LYS A 19 9.44 20.87 -34.39
N GLY A 20 9.72 21.08 -33.07
CA GLY A 20 8.72 21.50 -32.11
C GLY A 20 8.09 22.80 -32.60
N GLN A 21 6.79 22.83 -32.66
CA GLN A 21 6.05 24.08 -32.90
C GLN A 21 5.98 24.83 -31.57
N PRO A 22 6.86 25.80 -31.29
CA PRO A 22 7.03 26.38 -29.95
C PRO A 22 5.75 27.05 -29.43
N VAL A 23 4.87 27.43 -30.31
CA VAL A 23 3.57 28.04 -29.98
C VAL A 23 2.59 26.96 -29.50
N VAL A 24 2.50 25.82 -30.20
CA VAL A 24 1.61 24.73 -29.86
C VAL A 24 2.04 24.09 -28.52
N ASP A 25 3.34 23.89 -28.35
CA ASP A 25 3.89 23.33 -27.10
C ASP A 25 3.65 24.24 -25.89
N LYS A 26 3.79 25.56 -26.10
CA LYS A 26 3.54 26.55 -25.05
C LYS A 26 2.05 26.63 -24.70
N THR A 27 1.17 26.64 -25.71
CA THR A 27 -0.28 26.64 -25.51
C THR A 27 -0.74 25.36 -24.80
N PHE A 28 -0.24 24.20 -25.23
CA PHE A 28 -0.56 22.91 -24.61
C PHE A 28 -0.12 22.87 -23.13
N ARG A 29 1.09 23.35 -22.82
CA ARG A 29 1.58 23.47 -21.45
C ARG A 29 0.68 24.34 -20.58
N TRP A 30 0.24 25.48 -21.09
CA TRP A 30 -0.66 26.38 -20.37
C TRP A 30 -2.04 25.75 -20.14
N ILE A 31 -2.58 25.02 -21.11
CA ILE A 31 -3.85 24.27 -20.95
C ILE A 31 -3.71 23.23 -19.85
N LEU A 32 -2.63 22.44 -19.86
CA LEU A 32 -2.39 21.44 -18.82
C LEU A 32 -2.24 22.08 -17.44
N PHE A 33 -1.49 23.19 -17.35
CA PHE A 33 -1.34 23.94 -16.10
C PHE A 33 -2.68 24.49 -15.60
N LEU A 34 -3.51 25.03 -16.48
CA LEU A 34 -4.85 25.54 -16.14
C LEU A 34 -5.75 24.42 -15.64
N CYS A 35 -5.78 23.27 -16.31
CA CYS A 35 -6.56 22.10 -15.86
C CYS A 35 -6.12 21.64 -14.46
N LEU A 36 -4.81 21.57 -14.22
CA LEU A 36 -4.27 21.22 -12.91
C LEU A 36 -4.65 22.25 -11.85
N ALA A 37 -4.50 23.55 -12.16
CA ALA A 37 -4.82 24.64 -11.26
C ALA A 37 -6.31 24.62 -10.87
N VAL A 38 -7.21 24.42 -11.84
CA VAL A 38 -8.66 24.29 -11.58
C VAL A 38 -8.94 23.14 -10.63
N GLY A 39 -8.33 21.98 -10.83
CA GLY A 39 -8.50 20.83 -9.94
C GLY A 39 -8.02 21.13 -8.51
N ILE A 40 -6.85 21.74 -8.37
CA ILE A 40 -6.29 22.11 -7.06
C ILE A 40 -7.16 23.17 -6.36
N VAL A 41 -7.61 24.20 -7.07
CA VAL A 41 -8.47 25.26 -6.51
C VAL A 41 -9.81 24.67 -6.04
N PHE A 42 -10.43 23.80 -6.86
CA PHE A 42 -11.69 23.16 -6.48
C PHE A 42 -11.52 22.28 -5.22
N LEU A 43 -10.44 21.51 -5.17
CA LEU A 43 -10.11 20.71 -3.98
C LEU A 43 -9.88 21.59 -2.75
N ALA A 44 -9.14 22.68 -2.89
CA ALA A 44 -8.88 23.61 -1.79
C ALA A 44 -10.18 24.25 -1.27
N ILE A 45 -11.08 24.66 -2.16
CA ILE A 45 -12.41 25.21 -1.80
C ILE A 45 -13.23 24.14 -1.05
N LEU A 46 -13.26 22.92 -1.53
CA LEU A 46 -13.99 21.81 -0.88
C LEU A 46 -13.44 21.54 0.53
N LEU A 47 -12.13 21.45 0.68
CA LEU A 47 -11.48 21.24 1.98
C LEU A 47 -11.75 22.41 2.94
N ALA A 48 -11.65 23.64 2.45
CA ALA A 48 -11.97 24.84 3.24
C ALA A 48 -13.44 24.82 3.69
N TYR A 49 -14.38 24.53 2.77
CA TYR A 49 -15.80 24.45 3.10
C TYR A 49 -16.09 23.43 4.20
N VAL A 50 -15.58 22.18 4.03
CA VAL A 50 -15.80 21.10 4.99
C VAL A 50 -15.16 21.44 6.34
N THR A 51 -13.97 22.05 6.35
CA THR A 51 -13.26 22.44 7.57
C THR A 51 -14.00 23.55 8.31
N ILE A 52 -14.42 24.62 7.61
CA ILE A 52 -15.17 25.72 8.21
C ILE A 52 -16.50 25.25 8.79
N LYS A 53 -17.23 24.41 8.01
CA LYS A 53 -18.53 23.85 8.45
C LYS A 53 -18.37 22.90 9.63
N GLY A 54 -17.31 22.07 9.65
CA GLY A 54 -17.04 21.08 10.70
C GLY A 54 -16.38 21.66 11.97
N TRP A 55 -15.76 22.84 11.88
CA TRP A 55 -14.96 23.45 12.96
C TRP A 55 -15.67 23.49 14.33
N PRO A 56 -16.96 23.92 14.44
CA PRO A 56 -17.64 23.99 15.73
C PRO A 56 -17.79 22.65 16.45
N ARG A 57 -17.66 21.53 15.71
CA ARG A 57 -17.83 20.16 16.25
C ARG A 57 -16.54 19.37 16.33
N LEU A 58 -15.39 19.96 16.02
CA LEU A 58 -14.05 19.38 16.25
C LEU A 58 -13.66 19.52 17.73
N THR A 59 -14.43 18.88 18.60
CA THR A 59 -14.25 18.88 20.04
C THR A 59 -13.92 17.47 20.54
N PRO A 60 -13.35 17.27 21.73
CA PRO A 60 -13.08 15.96 22.29
C PRO A 60 -14.29 15.02 22.29
N THR A 61 -15.49 15.58 22.41
CA THR A 61 -16.74 14.82 22.36
C THR A 61 -16.93 14.02 21.05
N LEU A 62 -16.28 14.46 19.95
CA LEU A 62 -16.35 13.75 18.66
C LEU A 62 -15.73 12.36 18.71
N TRP A 63 -14.61 12.18 19.42
CA TRP A 63 -13.92 10.87 19.50
C TRP A 63 -14.14 10.13 20.81
N GLU A 64 -14.66 10.79 21.86
CA GLU A 64 -14.93 10.17 23.14
C GLU A 64 -16.37 9.63 23.26
N ASN A 65 -17.32 10.25 22.57
CA ASN A 65 -18.72 9.88 22.68
C ASN A 65 -19.15 8.85 21.62
N MET A 66 -20.16 8.06 21.98
CA MET A 66 -20.84 7.15 21.07
C MET A 66 -21.76 7.89 20.10
N PRO A 67 -22.03 7.34 18.91
CA PRO A 67 -23.03 7.90 17.99
C PRO A 67 -24.41 7.99 18.64
N SER A 68 -25.16 9.04 18.31
CA SER A 68 -26.54 9.22 18.73
C SER A 68 -27.38 9.66 17.54
N LEU A 69 -28.56 9.06 17.35
CA LEU A 69 -29.53 9.46 16.32
C LEU A 69 -30.46 10.58 16.78
N ARG A 70 -30.57 10.81 18.10
CA ARG A 70 -31.52 11.75 18.66
C ARG A 70 -30.88 13.06 19.13
N ARG A 71 -29.64 13.00 19.61
CA ARG A 71 -28.94 14.13 20.22
C ARG A 71 -27.67 14.44 19.43
N PRO A 72 -27.73 15.27 18.39
CA PRO A 72 -26.58 15.62 17.59
C PRO A 72 -25.51 16.34 18.41
N GLU A 73 -25.91 17.10 19.45
CA GLU A 73 -25.00 17.88 20.32
C GLU A 73 -24.02 16.99 21.10
N THR A 74 -24.45 15.81 21.52
CA THR A 74 -23.62 14.86 22.30
C THR A 74 -23.13 13.68 21.46
N ALA A 75 -23.53 13.60 20.19
CA ALA A 75 -23.12 12.52 19.32
C ALA A 75 -21.62 12.61 18.96
N GLY A 76 -20.95 11.46 19.00
CA GLY A 76 -19.56 11.31 18.61
C GLY A 76 -19.37 10.14 17.62
N ALA A 77 -18.14 9.91 17.20
CA ALA A 77 -17.77 8.92 16.20
C ALA A 77 -16.92 7.77 16.78
N GLN A 78 -16.92 7.57 18.10
CA GLN A 78 -16.02 6.60 18.77
C GLN A 78 -16.15 5.19 18.20
N SER A 79 -17.37 4.67 18.04
CA SER A 79 -17.59 3.33 17.48
C SER A 79 -17.16 3.22 16.01
N ALA A 80 -17.26 4.31 15.24
CA ALA A 80 -16.80 4.35 13.87
C ALA A 80 -15.26 4.38 13.76
N ILE A 81 -14.58 5.08 14.68
CA ILE A 81 -13.11 5.09 14.76
C ILE A 81 -12.61 3.69 15.12
N THR A 82 -13.12 3.11 16.20
CA THR A 82 -12.72 1.77 16.66
C THR A 82 -13.05 0.71 15.62
N GLY A 83 -14.21 0.79 14.97
CA GLY A 83 -14.60 -0.12 13.90
C GLY A 83 -13.69 0.01 12.67
N THR A 84 -13.30 1.22 12.29
CA THR A 84 -12.33 1.44 11.20
C THR A 84 -10.99 0.80 11.53
N LEU A 85 -10.49 0.97 12.75
CA LEU A 85 -9.22 0.37 13.19
C LEU A 85 -9.28 -1.17 13.16
N TRP A 86 -10.37 -1.76 13.62
CA TRP A 86 -10.58 -3.19 13.57
C TRP A 86 -10.61 -3.72 12.12
N VAL A 87 -11.43 -3.10 11.27
CA VAL A 87 -11.58 -3.52 9.87
C VAL A 87 -10.26 -3.41 9.11
N ILE A 88 -9.53 -2.28 9.25
CA ILE A 88 -8.27 -2.10 8.54
C ILE A 88 -7.17 -3.05 9.05
N SER A 89 -7.17 -3.37 10.35
CA SER A 89 -6.23 -4.34 10.93
C SER A 89 -6.45 -5.74 10.32
N PHE A 90 -7.70 -6.19 10.20
CA PHE A 90 -8.01 -7.46 9.53
C PHE A 90 -7.74 -7.40 8.03
N THR A 91 -8.03 -6.27 7.37
CA THR A 91 -7.66 -6.06 5.96
C THR A 91 -6.15 -6.25 5.76
N ALA A 92 -5.34 -5.60 6.59
CA ALA A 92 -3.89 -5.72 6.53
C ALA A 92 -3.42 -7.15 6.85
N LEU A 93 -3.98 -7.79 7.88
CA LEU A 93 -3.64 -9.14 8.28
C LEU A 93 -3.81 -10.16 7.15
N PHE A 94 -4.83 -10.02 6.32
CA PHE A 94 -5.09 -10.94 5.20
C PHE A 94 -4.42 -10.48 3.91
N ALA A 95 -4.50 -9.20 3.57
CA ALA A 95 -4.01 -8.69 2.29
C ALA A 95 -2.48 -8.66 2.20
N LEU A 96 -1.77 -8.29 3.29
CA LEU A 96 -0.30 -8.15 3.22
C LEU A 96 0.42 -9.48 3.02
N PRO A 97 0.17 -10.54 3.82
CA PRO A 97 0.87 -11.81 3.60
C PRO A 97 0.59 -12.39 2.22
N VAL A 98 -0.67 -12.42 1.81
CA VAL A 98 -1.06 -12.99 0.50
C VAL A 98 -0.51 -12.14 -0.64
N GLY A 99 -0.61 -10.80 -0.54
CA GLY A 99 -0.10 -9.88 -1.56
C GLY A 99 1.41 -9.94 -1.72
N PHE A 100 2.16 -9.94 -0.62
CA PHE A 100 3.62 -10.02 -0.65
C PHE A 100 4.11 -11.37 -1.18
N LEU A 101 3.57 -12.48 -0.68
CA LEU A 101 3.96 -13.80 -1.15
C LEU A 101 3.61 -14.01 -2.61
N GLY A 102 2.42 -13.57 -3.05
CA GLY A 102 2.01 -13.62 -4.45
C GLY A 102 2.92 -12.80 -5.36
N ALA A 103 3.28 -11.57 -4.94
CA ALA A 103 4.18 -10.71 -5.70
C ALA A 103 5.59 -11.28 -5.81
N VAL A 104 6.15 -11.78 -4.68
CA VAL A 104 7.47 -12.42 -4.66
C VAL A 104 7.49 -13.66 -5.55
N TYR A 105 6.46 -14.50 -5.47
CA TYR A 105 6.36 -15.66 -6.35
C TYR A 105 6.36 -15.26 -7.83
N MET A 106 5.55 -14.28 -8.19
CA MET A 106 5.42 -13.84 -9.59
C MET A 106 6.68 -13.17 -10.13
N GLU A 107 7.45 -12.46 -9.30
CA GLU A 107 8.60 -11.69 -9.76
C GLU A 107 9.91 -12.49 -9.72
N GLU A 108 10.10 -13.35 -8.69
CA GLU A 108 11.38 -14.02 -8.45
C GLU A 108 11.38 -15.51 -8.88
N TYR A 109 10.21 -16.16 -8.91
CA TYR A 109 10.12 -17.61 -9.13
C TYR A 109 9.32 -17.99 -10.37
N ALA A 110 8.35 -17.18 -10.79
CA ALA A 110 7.50 -17.53 -11.91
C ALA A 110 8.26 -17.39 -13.25
N ASN A 111 8.05 -18.35 -14.14
CA ASN A 111 8.60 -18.27 -15.50
C ASN A 111 7.78 -17.24 -16.32
N PRO A 112 8.39 -16.12 -16.79
CA PRO A 112 7.68 -15.07 -17.52
C PRO A 112 7.10 -15.54 -18.87
N THR A 113 7.63 -16.63 -19.44
CA THR A 113 7.13 -17.21 -20.71
C THR A 113 5.96 -18.18 -20.50
N SER A 114 5.65 -18.54 -19.25
CA SER A 114 4.56 -19.47 -18.92
C SER A 114 3.19 -18.83 -19.20
N ARG A 115 2.32 -19.59 -19.90
CA ARG A 115 0.92 -19.19 -20.12
C ARG A 115 0.15 -18.98 -18.80
N PHE A 116 0.48 -19.76 -17.78
CA PHE A 116 -0.14 -19.64 -16.47
C PHE A 116 0.25 -18.32 -15.78
N THR A 117 1.54 -17.95 -15.79
CA THR A 117 2.01 -16.67 -15.22
C THR A 117 1.33 -15.49 -15.90
N ARG A 118 1.24 -15.53 -17.25
CA ARG A 118 0.56 -14.48 -18.01
C ARG A 118 -0.94 -14.42 -17.71
N PHE A 119 -1.59 -15.57 -17.55
CA PHE A 119 -3.00 -15.64 -17.16
C PHE A 119 -3.22 -14.98 -15.77
N VAL A 120 -2.40 -15.32 -14.78
CA VAL A 120 -2.49 -14.72 -13.42
C VAL A 120 -2.24 -13.21 -13.49
N GLU A 121 -1.25 -12.75 -14.24
CA GLU A 121 -0.93 -11.32 -14.39
C GLU A 121 -2.09 -10.53 -14.98
N VAL A 122 -2.69 -11.01 -16.06
CA VAL A 122 -3.87 -10.38 -16.68
C VAL A 122 -5.06 -10.35 -15.71
N ASN A 123 -5.26 -11.43 -14.95
CA ASN A 123 -6.34 -11.47 -13.96
C ASN A 123 -6.13 -10.47 -12.81
N ILE A 124 -4.90 -10.31 -12.30
CA ILE A 124 -4.59 -9.31 -11.27
C ILE A 124 -4.88 -7.89 -11.80
N GLN A 125 -4.49 -7.60 -13.04
CA GLN A 125 -4.77 -6.30 -13.67
C GLN A 125 -6.27 -6.09 -13.88
N ASN A 126 -7.01 -7.11 -14.31
CA ASN A 126 -8.46 -7.03 -14.47
C ASN A 126 -9.17 -6.84 -13.14
N LEU A 127 -8.75 -7.53 -12.07
CA LEU A 127 -9.28 -7.35 -10.72
C LEU A 127 -9.09 -5.92 -10.22
N ALA A 128 -7.96 -5.28 -10.50
CA ALA A 128 -7.73 -3.89 -10.13
C ALA A 128 -8.70 -2.90 -10.82
N ALA A 129 -9.26 -3.27 -11.97
CA ALA A 129 -10.20 -2.47 -12.73
C ALA A 129 -11.68 -2.70 -12.33
N VAL A 130 -11.98 -3.72 -11.50
CA VAL A 130 -13.35 -4.02 -11.05
C VAL A 130 -13.87 -2.90 -10.14
N PRO A 131 -15.11 -2.38 -10.36
CA PRO A 131 -15.72 -1.41 -9.46
C PRO A 131 -15.80 -1.95 -8.01
N SER A 132 -15.46 -1.11 -7.03
CA SER A 132 -15.39 -1.53 -5.61
C SER A 132 -16.72 -2.09 -5.07
N ILE A 133 -17.83 -1.63 -5.61
CA ILE A 133 -19.17 -2.12 -5.24
C ILE A 133 -19.36 -3.62 -5.53
N VAL A 134 -18.72 -4.14 -6.58
CA VAL A 134 -18.79 -5.57 -6.94
C VAL A 134 -18.13 -6.42 -5.87
N TYR A 135 -17.03 -5.95 -5.28
CA TYR A 135 -16.37 -6.61 -4.15
C TYR A 135 -17.30 -6.68 -2.92
N GLY A 136 -18.13 -5.66 -2.71
CA GLY A 136 -19.15 -5.68 -1.65
C GLY A 136 -20.19 -6.76 -1.86
N ILE A 137 -20.69 -6.92 -3.09
CA ILE A 137 -21.65 -7.99 -3.45
C ILE A 137 -20.98 -9.37 -3.28
N LEU A 138 -19.75 -9.52 -3.75
CA LEU A 138 -18.97 -10.74 -3.62
C LEU A 138 -18.73 -11.10 -2.14
N GLY A 139 -18.35 -10.12 -1.32
CA GLY A 139 -18.13 -10.28 0.10
C GLY A 139 -19.42 -10.68 0.84
N LEU A 140 -20.56 -10.07 0.49
CA LEU A 140 -21.86 -10.44 1.03
C LEU A 140 -22.24 -11.88 0.66
N ALA A 141 -22.04 -12.28 -0.59
CA ALA A 141 -22.41 -13.61 -1.07
C ALA A 141 -21.50 -14.70 -0.47
N ILE A 142 -20.18 -14.50 -0.54
CA ILE A 142 -19.22 -15.53 -0.13
C ILE A 142 -18.98 -15.48 1.38
N PHE A 143 -18.50 -14.34 1.91
CA PHE A 143 -18.06 -14.30 3.31
C PHE A 143 -19.24 -14.23 4.29
N ALA A 144 -20.20 -13.33 4.05
CA ALA A 144 -21.28 -13.17 4.99
C ALA A 144 -22.28 -14.33 4.94
N ARG A 145 -22.65 -14.81 3.74
CA ARG A 145 -23.69 -15.82 3.57
C ARG A 145 -23.13 -17.24 3.43
N ALA A 146 -22.26 -17.50 2.42
CA ALA A 146 -21.79 -18.87 2.15
C ALA A 146 -20.91 -19.40 3.27
N LEU A 147 -19.99 -18.58 3.81
CA LEU A 147 -19.15 -18.93 4.96
C LEU A 147 -19.82 -18.63 6.32
N ALA A 148 -21.06 -18.12 6.31
CA ALA A 148 -21.83 -17.80 7.51
C ALA A 148 -21.14 -16.89 8.53
N LEU A 149 -20.20 -16.02 8.09
CA LEU A 149 -19.49 -15.08 8.96
C LEU A 149 -20.35 -13.87 9.35
N GLY A 150 -21.54 -13.72 8.74
CA GLY A 150 -22.46 -12.62 9.02
C GLY A 150 -21.90 -11.23 8.63
N GLN A 151 -22.58 -10.20 9.09
CA GLN A 151 -22.17 -8.79 8.90
C GLN A 151 -21.19 -8.37 10.01
N SER A 152 -19.97 -8.88 9.94
CA SER A 152 -18.98 -8.78 10.99
C SER A 152 -17.69 -8.06 10.53
N VAL A 153 -16.86 -7.65 11.49
CA VAL A 153 -15.56 -7.03 11.24
C VAL A 153 -14.69 -7.89 10.30
N ILE A 154 -14.65 -9.21 10.53
CA ILE A 154 -13.84 -10.11 9.70
C ILE A 154 -14.34 -10.18 8.25
N THR A 155 -15.65 -10.17 8.04
CA THR A 155 -16.25 -10.13 6.70
C THR A 155 -15.89 -8.85 5.96
N ALA A 156 -15.94 -7.72 6.66
CA ALA A 156 -15.49 -6.44 6.11
C ALA A 156 -14.00 -6.45 5.77
N GLY A 157 -13.18 -6.92 6.70
CA GLY A 157 -11.72 -7.01 6.52
C GLY A 157 -11.33 -7.89 5.33
N LEU A 158 -11.95 -9.06 5.18
CA LEU A 158 -11.73 -9.97 4.04
C LEU A 158 -12.17 -9.34 2.71
N THR A 159 -13.30 -8.65 2.70
CA THR A 159 -13.80 -7.99 1.49
C THR A 159 -12.90 -6.84 1.05
N LEU A 160 -12.47 -6.00 1.98
CA LEU A 160 -11.49 -4.96 1.68
C LEU A 160 -10.12 -5.54 1.34
N ALA A 161 -9.74 -6.67 1.94
CA ALA A 161 -8.49 -7.37 1.59
C ALA A 161 -8.49 -7.81 0.12
N LEU A 162 -9.58 -8.40 -0.37
CA LEU A 162 -9.72 -8.74 -1.79
C LEU A 162 -9.61 -7.51 -2.70
N LEU A 163 -10.20 -6.39 -2.30
CA LEU A 163 -10.18 -5.15 -3.07
C LEU A 163 -8.78 -4.55 -3.18
N VAL A 164 -7.99 -4.56 -2.11
CA VAL A 164 -6.64 -3.96 -2.10
C VAL A 164 -5.55 -4.93 -2.53
N LEU A 165 -5.82 -6.23 -2.56
CA LEU A 165 -4.86 -7.28 -2.91
C LEU A 165 -4.16 -7.04 -4.26
N PRO A 166 -4.86 -6.73 -5.37
CA PRO A 166 -4.22 -6.45 -6.66
C PRO A 166 -3.24 -5.27 -6.58
N VAL A 167 -3.61 -4.22 -5.85
CA VAL A 167 -2.78 -3.02 -5.69
C VAL A 167 -1.49 -3.36 -4.92
N ILE A 168 -1.60 -4.15 -3.85
CA ILE A 168 -0.45 -4.60 -3.06
C ILE A 168 0.47 -5.49 -3.90
N ILE A 169 -0.09 -6.42 -4.69
CA ILE A 169 0.71 -7.28 -5.56
C ILE A 169 1.49 -6.45 -6.59
N VAL A 170 0.82 -5.54 -7.29
CA VAL A 170 1.45 -4.72 -8.35
C VAL A 170 2.53 -3.82 -7.75
N SER A 171 2.22 -3.07 -6.68
CA SER A 171 3.20 -2.17 -6.06
C SER A 171 4.40 -2.93 -5.46
N THR A 172 4.18 -4.12 -4.91
CA THR A 172 5.27 -4.97 -4.39
C THR A 172 6.13 -5.50 -5.53
N ARG A 173 5.56 -5.93 -6.66
CA ARG A 173 6.32 -6.34 -7.84
C ARG A 173 7.17 -5.20 -8.40
N GLU A 174 6.61 -4.00 -8.48
CA GLU A 174 7.35 -2.80 -8.92
C GLU A 174 8.51 -2.47 -7.97
N ALA A 175 8.30 -2.58 -6.66
CA ALA A 175 9.36 -2.39 -5.67
C ALA A 175 10.48 -3.44 -5.80
N LEU A 176 10.13 -4.70 -6.08
CA LEU A 176 11.11 -5.77 -6.35
C LEU A 176 11.88 -5.52 -7.65
N ARG A 177 11.21 -5.05 -8.72
CA ARG A 177 11.85 -4.70 -10.00
C ARG A 177 12.81 -3.52 -9.89
N ALA A 178 12.52 -2.58 -9.00
CA ALA A 178 13.38 -1.43 -8.76
C ALA A 178 14.75 -1.81 -8.13
N VAL A 179 14.88 -3.01 -7.55
CA VAL A 179 16.16 -3.49 -7.01
C VAL A 179 17.14 -3.81 -8.15
N PRO A 180 18.34 -3.20 -8.17
CA PRO A 180 19.33 -3.41 -9.24
C PRO A 180 19.69 -4.88 -9.44
N GLN A 181 19.71 -5.32 -10.69
CA GLN A 181 20.05 -6.71 -11.05
C GLN A 181 21.46 -7.15 -10.58
N ASN A 182 22.40 -6.20 -10.46
CA ASN A 182 23.74 -6.47 -9.97
C ASN A 182 23.74 -7.07 -8.55
N ILE A 183 22.77 -6.73 -7.71
CA ILE A 183 22.63 -7.31 -6.36
C ILE A 183 22.25 -8.80 -6.46
N ARG A 184 21.33 -9.14 -7.37
CA ARG A 184 20.91 -10.52 -7.61
C ARG A 184 22.05 -11.36 -8.19
N HIS A 185 22.66 -10.87 -9.28
CA HIS A 185 23.77 -11.56 -9.94
C HIS A 185 25.00 -11.70 -9.04
N GLY A 186 25.34 -10.67 -8.26
CA GLY A 186 26.44 -10.74 -7.30
C GLY A 186 26.21 -11.79 -6.21
N SER A 187 24.99 -11.90 -5.69
CA SER A 187 24.65 -12.92 -4.70
C SER A 187 24.74 -14.34 -5.27
N LEU A 188 24.20 -14.55 -6.47
CA LEU A 188 24.26 -15.85 -7.17
C LEU A 188 25.69 -16.24 -7.52
N ALA A 189 26.53 -15.29 -7.96
CA ALA A 189 27.95 -15.52 -8.27
C ALA A 189 28.77 -15.95 -7.04
N LEU A 190 28.34 -15.56 -5.82
CA LEU A 190 28.91 -16.04 -4.55
C LEU A 190 28.38 -17.41 -4.11
N GLY A 191 27.59 -18.09 -4.95
CA GLY A 191 27.05 -19.43 -4.68
C GLY A 191 25.78 -19.43 -3.80
N ALA A 192 25.12 -18.29 -3.62
CA ALA A 192 23.82 -18.27 -2.92
C ALA A 192 22.73 -18.90 -3.80
N THR A 193 21.78 -19.61 -3.17
CA THR A 193 20.59 -20.11 -3.87
C THR A 193 19.63 -18.96 -4.18
N LEU A 194 18.73 -19.16 -5.13
CA LEU A 194 17.69 -18.17 -5.47
C LEU A 194 16.87 -17.76 -4.22
N TRP A 195 16.48 -18.74 -3.39
CA TRP A 195 15.79 -18.48 -2.12
C TRP A 195 16.61 -17.57 -1.18
N GLN A 196 17.91 -17.86 -1.02
CA GLN A 196 18.77 -17.05 -0.17
C GLN A 196 18.96 -15.63 -0.73
N THR A 197 19.07 -15.50 -2.06
CA THR A 197 19.17 -14.20 -2.73
C THR A 197 17.91 -13.39 -2.53
N THR A 198 16.74 -13.98 -2.79
CA THR A 198 15.44 -13.31 -2.63
C THR A 198 15.23 -12.81 -1.20
N TRP A 199 15.35 -13.70 -0.20
CA TRP A 199 15.01 -13.36 1.18
C TRP A 199 16.08 -12.56 1.92
N ARG A 200 17.34 -12.63 1.51
CA ARG A 200 18.45 -11.96 2.22
C ARG A 200 18.95 -10.70 1.52
N GLN A 201 18.68 -10.52 0.24
CA GLN A 201 19.17 -9.39 -0.53
C GLN A 201 18.04 -8.61 -1.18
N THR A 202 17.23 -9.25 -2.03
CA THR A 202 16.20 -8.56 -2.83
C THR A 202 15.06 -8.02 -1.96
N MET A 203 14.47 -8.87 -1.11
CA MET A 203 13.36 -8.46 -0.24
C MET A 203 13.72 -7.29 0.69
N PRO A 204 14.83 -7.34 1.45
CA PRO A 204 15.20 -6.21 2.31
C PRO A 204 15.49 -4.92 1.54
N ALA A 205 16.04 -5.03 0.33
CA ALA A 205 16.28 -3.87 -0.52
C ALA A 205 14.97 -3.27 -1.08
N ALA A 206 13.94 -4.10 -1.30
CA ALA A 206 12.62 -3.69 -1.79
C ALA A 206 11.69 -3.15 -0.68
N VAL A 207 11.95 -3.43 0.61
CA VAL A 207 11.08 -3.05 1.74
C VAL A 207 10.63 -1.59 1.71
N PRO A 208 11.47 -0.57 1.43
CA PRO A 208 11.02 0.81 1.37
C PRO A 208 9.91 1.04 0.34
N GLY A 209 10.07 0.52 -0.88
CA GLY A 209 9.07 0.62 -1.94
C GLY A 209 7.79 -0.18 -1.62
N MET A 210 7.94 -1.38 -1.06
CA MET A 210 6.81 -2.21 -0.61
C MET A 210 6.01 -1.50 0.49
N ALA A 211 6.68 -0.86 1.45
CA ALA A 211 6.04 -0.12 2.53
C ALA A 211 5.22 1.06 1.99
N THR A 212 5.78 1.84 1.07
CA THR A 212 5.07 2.96 0.42
C THR A 212 3.82 2.47 -0.31
N GLY A 213 3.92 1.41 -1.13
CA GLY A 213 2.79 0.81 -1.82
C GLY A 213 1.71 0.27 -0.87
N THR A 214 2.13 -0.35 0.23
CA THR A 214 1.23 -0.85 1.28
C THR A 214 0.46 0.26 1.96
N ILE A 215 1.14 1.34 2.37
CA ILE A 215 0.52 2.48 3.03
C ILE A 215 -0.51 3.11 2.09
N LEU A 216 -0.18 3.28 0.82
CA LEU A 216 -1.11 3.82 -0.17
C LEU A 216 -2.34 2.92 -0.37
N ALA A 217 -2.16 1.60 -0.46
CA ALA A 217 -3.26 0.64 -0.61
C ALA A 217 -4.19 0.63 0.61
N LEU A 218 -3.63 0.63 1.83
CA LEU A 218 -4.43 0.66 3.07
C LEU A 218 -5.08 2.02 3.32
N SER A 219 -4.43 3.14 2.98
CA SER A 219 -5.04 4.47 3.03
C SER A 219 -6.28 4.56 2.14
N ARG A 220 -6.21 3.96 0.94
CA ARG A 220 -7.37 3.83 0.07
C ARG A 220 -8.48 3.01 0.72
N ALA A 221 -8.15 1.86 1.33
CA ALA A 221 -9.11 1.00 1.99
C ALA A 221 -9.85 1.70 3.15
N ILE A 222 -9.16 2.56 3.92
CA ILE A 222 -9.77 3.34 5.02
C ILE A 222 -10.88 4.26 4.51
N GLY A 223 -10.73 4.81 3.30
CA GLY A 223 -11.71 5.71 2.67
C GLY A 223 -12.86 5.02 1.94
N GLU A 224 -12.82 3.69 1.77
CA GLU A 224 -13.82 2.95 0.98
C GLU A 224 -15.11 2.73 1.76
N ALA A 225 -16.21 3.36 1.28
CA ALA A 225 -17.55 3.17 1.83
C ALA A 225 -18.38 2.16 1.03
N ALA A 226 -18.26 2.13 -0.31
CA ALA A 226 -19.16 1.42 -1.19
C ALA A 226 -19.30 -0.09 -0.92
N PRO A 227 -18.24 -0.88 -0.80
CA PRO A 227 -18.35 -2.30 -0.50
C PRO A 227 -18.90 -2.56 0.89
N LEU A 228 -18.57 -1.71 1.87
CA LEU A 228 -19.01 -1.87 3.25
C LEU A 228 -20.52 -1.56 3.43
N LEU A 229 -21.05 -0.60 2.67
CA LEU A 229 -22.50 -0.32 2.65
C LEU A 229 -23.31 -1.52 2.14
N LEU A 230 -22.81 -2.22 1.12
CA LEU A 230 -23.47 -3.42 0.60
C LEU A 230 -23.37 -4.62 1.52
N LEU A 231 -22.28 -4.74 2.26
CA LEU A 231 -22.15 -5.76 3.30
C LEU A 231 -23.14 -5.58 4.44
N GLY A 232 -23.88 -4.46 4.46
CA GLY A 232 -24.83 -4.15 5.51
C GLY A 232 -24.15 -3.74 6.81
N ALA A 233 -23.06 -3.00 6.71
CA ALA A 233 -22.50 -2.32 7.87
C ALA A 233 -23.61 -1.57 8.61
N VAL A 234 -23.71 -1.79 9.90
CA VAL A 234 -24.83 -1.30 10.69
C VAL A 234 -24.81 0.23 10.68
N THR A 235 -25.93 0.82 10.32
CA THR A 235 -26.06 2.27 10.21
C THR A 235 -25.92 2.99 11.55
N PHE A 236 -26.19 2.27 12.64
CA PHE A 236 -26.08 2.80 14.00
C PHE A 236 -25.63 1.73 14.98
N ILE A 237 -24.51 1.97 15.66
CA ILE A 237 -23.96 1.12 16.71
C ILE A 237 -23.60 1.99 17.90
N SER A 238 -24.15 1.64 19.07
CA SER A 238 -23.88 2.32 20.35
C SER A 238 -22.87 1.58 21.23
N PHE A 239 -22.04 0.72 20.64
CA PHE A 239 -20.99 -0.02 21.32
C PHE A 239 -19.74 -0.12 20.45
N ASN A 240 -18.59 -0.38 21.05
CA ASN A 240 -17.35 -0.62 20.31
C ASN A 240 -17.24 -2.10 19.92
N PRO A 241 -16.76 -2.43 18.72
CA PRO A 241 -16.47 -3.82 18.36
C PRO A 241 -15.47 -4.42 19.35
N THR A 242 -15.78 -5.58 19.91
CA THR A 242 -14.95 -6.28 20.89
C THR A 242 -14.21 -7.48 20.30
N GLY A 243 -14.51 -7.85 19.05
CA GLY A 243 -13.91 -9.01 18.41
C GLY A 243 -14.17 -9.10 16.90
N PRO A 244 -13.60 -10.12 16.25
CA PRO A 244 -13.67 -10.29 14.80
C PRO A 244 -15.10 -10.52 14.27
N PHE A 245 -15.98 -11.12 15.08
CA PHE A 245 -17.36 -11.42 14.71
C PHE A 245 -18.37 -10.37 15.20
N SER A 246 -17.88 -9.28 15.82
CA SER A 246 -18.75 -8.19 16.24
C SER A 246 -19.32 -7.44 15.05
N ALA A 247 -20.54 -6.91 15.23
CA ALA A 247 -21.08 -5.91 14.33
C ALA A 247 -20.19 -4.65 14.36
N TYR A 248 -20.14 -3.92 13.26
CA TYR A 248 -19.24 -2.79 13.08
C TYR A 248 -19.90 -1.65 12.30
N THR A 249 -19.38 -0.47 12.51
CA THR A 249 -19.54 0.68 11.60
C THR A 249 -18.12 1.23 11.31
N THR A 250 -18.00 2.06 10.29
CA THR A 250 -16.71 2.71 9.95
C THR A 250 -16.91 4.19 9.71
N LEU A 251 -15.84 4.97 9.77
CA LEU A 251 -15.90 6.41 9.55
C LEU A 251 -16.57 6.80 8.23
N PRO A 252 -16.24 6.19 7.06
CA PRO A 252 -16.93 6.51 5.81
C PRO A 252 -18.44 6.23 5.84
N ILE A 253 -18.85 5.16 6.52
CA ILE A 253 -20.26 4.80 6.66
C ILE A 253 -20.98 5.78 7.59
N GLN A 254 -20.35 6.14 8.70
CA GLN A 254 -20.91 7.11 9.64
C GLN A 254 -21.08 8.49 9.01
N ILE A 255 -20.09 8.95 8.22
CA ILE A 255 -20.18 10.18 7.43
C ILE A 255 -21.36 10.10 6.47
N PHE A 256 -21.49 9.01 5.73
CA PHE A 256 -22.58 8.81 4.78
C PHE A 256 -23.97 8.86 5.45
N ASN A 257 -24.12 8.23 6.62
CA ASN A 257 -25.37 8.23 7.37
C ASN A 257 -25.74 9.63 7.86
N TRP A 258 -24.81 10.35 8.47
CA TRP A 258 -25.04 11.71 8.95
C TRP A 258 -25.29 12.72 7.83
N THR A 259 -24.66 12.52 6.67
CA THR A 259 -24.91 13.39 5.50
C THR A 259 -26.33 13.23 4.96
N LYS A 260 -26.96 12.06 5.13
CA LYS A 260 -28.35 11.79 4.71
C LYS A 260 -29.40 12.35 5.67
N GLU A 261 -29.01 12.66 6.90
CA GLU A 261 -29.93 13.23 7.88
C GLU A 261 -30.40 14.62 7.47
N SER A 262 -31.70 14.88 7.66
CA SER A 262 -32.31 16.17 7.28
C SER A 262 -31.93 17.32 8.22
N ARG A 263 -31.44 17.01 9.43
CA ARG A 263 -31.04 18.00 10.43
C ARG A 263 -29.68 18.56 10.11
N GLU A 264 -29.58 19.89 10.10
CA GLU A 264 -28.33 20.58 9.77
C GLU A 264 -27.19 20.26 10.75
N GLU A 265 -27.50 20.04 12.03
CA GLU A 265 -26.52 19.68 13.06
C GLU A 265 -25.79 18.37 12.75
N PHE A 266 -26.46 17.37 12.15
CA PHE A 266 -25.82 16.13 11.71
C PHE A 266 -24.93 16.34 10.48
N GLN A 267 -25.27 17.28 9.61
CA GLN A 267 -24.40 17.63 8.48
C GLN A 267 -23.12 18.34 8.93
N VAL A 268 -23.21 19.17 9.99
CA VAL A 268 -22.06 19.77 10.64
C VAL A 268 -21.17 18.69 11.28
N LEU A 269 -21.81 17.72 11.96
CA LEU A 269 -21.11 16.57 12.55
C LEU A 269 -20.45 15.68 11.48
N ALA A 270 -21.12 15.45 10.36
CA ALA A 270 -20.53 14.75 9.20
C ALA A 270 -19.29 15.48 8.68
N SER A 271 -19.36 16.81 8.54
CA SER A 271 -18.24 17.65 8.12
C SER A 271 -17.07 17.55 9.08
N ALA A 272 -17.30 17.61 10.39
CA ALA A 272 -16.27 17.41 11.41
C ALA A 272 -15.63 16.01 11.30
N THR A 273 -16.43 14.98 11.05
CA THR A 273 -15.94 13.60 10.90
C THR A 273 -15.16 13.39 9.61
N ILE A 274 -15.49 14.11 8.53
CA ILE A 274 -14.66 14.13 7.31
C ILE A 274 -13.27 14.73 7.62
N VAL A 275 -13.22 15.84 8.34
CA VAL A 275 -11.94 16.43 8.76
C VAL A 275 -11.13 15.44 9.62
N LEU A 276 -11.79 14.77 10.57
CA LEU A 276 -11.16 13.73 11.40
C LEU A 276 -10.60 12.60 10.55
N LEU A 277 -11.38 12.09 9.57
CA LEU A 277 -10.94 11.06 8.66
C LEU A 277 -9.72 11.50 7.83
N LEU A 278 -9.73 12.73 7.32
CA LEU A 278 -8.59 13.31 6.59
C LEU A 278 -7.34 13.41 7.46
N VAL A 279 -7.47 13.83 8.71
CA VAL A 279 -6.36 13.88 9.66
C VAL A 279 -5.80 12.49 9.94
N ILE A 280 -6.66 11.48 10.14
CA ILE A 280 -6.25 10.09 10.32
C ILE A 280 -5.49 9.58 9.07
N LEU A 281 -6.00 9.86 7.87
CA LEU A 281 -5.36 9.47 6.62
C LEU A 281 -4.00 10.16 6.43
N LEU A 282 -3.89 11.45 6.72
CA LEU A 282 -2.62 12.19 6.66
C LEU A 282 -1.62 11.66 7.68
N PHE A 283 -2.07 11.38 8.90
CA PHE A 283 -1.22 10.79 9.93
C PHE A 283 -0.76 9.38 9.54
N TYR A 284 -1.65 8.58 8.93
CA TYR A 284 -1.32 7.24 8.46
C TYR A 284 -0.36 7.25 7.26
N SER A 285 -0.48 8.23 6.35
CA SER A 285 0.39 8.36 5.17
C SER A 285 1.72 9.08 5.47
N SER A 286 1.78 9.92 6.50
CA SER A 286 2.99 10.68 6.89
C SER A 286 4.23 9.79 7.14
N PRO A 287 4.13 8.59 7.76
CA PRO A 287 5.29 7.70 7.89
C PRO A 287 5.86 7.23 6.55
N ALA A 288 5.08 7.24 5.45
CA ALA A 288 5.57 6.83 4.13
C ALA A 288 6.69 7.75 3.62
N GLU A 289 6.61 9.04 3.94
CA GLU A 289 7.60 10.04 3.49
C GLU A 289 8.78 10.19 4.47
N SER A 290 8.57 9.95 5.76
CA SER A 290 9.55 10.23 6.83
C SER A 290 10.24 8.99 7.39
N LEU A 291 10.06 7.79 6.81
CA LEU A 291 10.40 6.49 7.40
C LEU A 291 11.85 6.34 7.93
N PRO A 292 12.18 6.89 9.12
CA PRO A 292 13.27 6.34 9.91
C PRO A 292 12.95 4.89 10.33
N CYS A 293 11.67 4.50 10.44
CA CYS A 293 11.26 3.16 10.83
C CYS A 293 11.58 2.11 9.75
N VAL A 294 11.37 2.40 8.47
CA VAL A 294 11.75 1.50 7.36
C VAL A 294 13.27 1.51 7.17
N SER A 295 13.91 2.66 7.31
CA SER A 295 15.38 2.71 7.34
C SER A 295 15.96 2.03 8.58
N MET A 296 15.24 2.03 9.71
CA MET A 296 15.66 1.35 10.93
C MET A 296 15.48 -0.17 10.81
N ILE A 297 14.39 -0.66 10.21
CA ILE A 297 14.20 -2.09 9.91
C ILE A 297 15.26 -2.57 8.91
N SER A 298 15.53 -1.81 7.84
CA SER A 298 16.60 -2.13 6.91
C SER A 298 17.99 -2.04 7.56
N ARG A 299 18.23 -1.05 8.43
CA ARG A 299 19.49 -0.93 9.21
C ARG A 299 19.64 -2.02 10.25
N LEU A 300 18.60 -2.38 10.98
CA LEU A 300 18.61 -3.51 11.94
C LEU A 300 18.88 -4.83 11.23
N PHE A 301 18.27 -5.04 10.06
CA PHE A 301 18.51 -6.21 9.23
C PHE A 301 19.96 -6.22 8.68
N PHE A 302 20.48 -5.09 8.24
CA PHE A 302 21.87 -4.93 7.79
C PHE A 302 22.87 -5.09 8.93
N LEU A 303 22.59 -4.57 10.12
CA LEU A 303 23.42 -4.75 11.32
C LEU A 303 23.42 -6.19 11.80
N HIS A 304 22.28 -6.88 11.74
CA HIS A 304 22.19 -8.30 12.07
C HIS A 304 22.99 -9.17 11.08
N GLN A 305 22.99 -8.82 9.80
CA GLN A 305 23.85 -9.49 8.81
C GLN A 305 25.33 -9.19 9.01
N ARG A 306 25.72 -7.94 9.31
CA ARG A 306 27.12 -7.58 9.61
C ARG A 306 27.66 -8.38 10.81
N GLY A 307 26.89 -8.53 11.85
CA GLY A 307 27.28 -9.32 13.03
C GLY A 307 27.52 -10.80 12.72
N ARG A 308 26.73 -11.40 11.82
CA ARG A 308 26.95 -12.79 11.37
C ARG A 308 28.16 -12.95 10.46
N PHE A 309 28.45 -11.95 9.64
CA PHE A 309 29.60 -11.98 8.72
C PHE A 309 30.92 -11.81 9.47
N GLN A 310 30.97 -10.92 10.46
CA GLN A 310 32.15 -10.77 11.35
C GLN A 310 32.41 -12.03 12.20
N ARG A 311 31.34 -12.66 12.71
CA ARG A 311 31.49 -13.93 13.45
C ARG A 311 32.05 -15.05 12.58
N LYS A 312 31.65 -15.14 11.30
CA LYS A 312 32.22 -16.12 10.37
C LYS A 312 33.67 -15.81 9.99
N ARG A 313 34.07 -14.53 9.86
CA ARG A 313 35.48 -14.15 9.66
C ARG A 313 36.33 -14.50 10.85
N LEU A 314 35.90 -14.22 12.07
CA LEU A 314 36.63 -14.58 13.28
C LEU A 314 36.84 -16.09 13.41
N VAL A 315 35.82 -16.88 13.07
CA VAL A 315 35.94 -18.36 13.07
C VAL A 315 36.88 -18.84 11.95
N SER A 316 36.83 -18.24 10.76
CA SER A 316 37.74 -18.56 9.65
C SER A 316 39.19 -18.20 9.97
N ASP A 317 39.43 -17.03 10.53
CA ASP A 317 40.78 -16.56 10.90
C ASP A 317 41.35 -17.37 12.07
N THR A 318 40.50 -17.87 12.99
CA THR A 318 40.95 -18.77 14.07
C THR A 318 41.33 -20.15 13.55
N ILE A 319 40.61 -20.67 12.53
CA ILE A 319 40.94 -21.96 11.90
C ILE A 319 42.19 -21.85 11.03
N VAL A 320 42.37 -20.75 10.29
CA VAL A 320 43.58 -20.52 9.47
C VAL A 320 44.80 -20.18 10.33
N GLY A 321 44.59 -19.49 11.45
CA GLY A 321 45.67 -19.20 12.43
C GLY A 321 46.19 -20.44 13.16
N SER A 322 45.34 -21.45 13.43
CA SER A 322 45.77 -22.70 14.07
C SER A 322 46.51 -23.66 13.12
N GLY A 323 46.35 -23.49 11.79
CA GLY A 323 47.05 -24.32 10.80
C GLY A 323 48.51 -23.92 10.51
N ARG A 324 49.01 -22.81 11.10
CA ARG A 324 50.42 -22.37 10.93
C ARG A 324 51.36 -22.81 12.03
N MET A 325 50.91 -23.62 12.98
CA MET A 325 51.76 -24.05 14.11
C MET A 325 52.25 -25.51 14.06
N LEU A 326 52.24 -26.17 12.90
CA LEU A 326 52.90 -27.48 12.76
C LEU A 326 53.73 -27.52 11.49
N ARG A 327 54.81 -26.75 11.50
CA ARG A 327 56.00 -27.03 10.71
C ARG A 327 57.18 -26.94 11.64
N VAL A 328 57.38 -27.97 12.43
CA VAL A 328 58.62 -28.23 13.16
C VAL A 328 59.41 -29.23 12.39
N ARG A 329 60.56 -28.77 11.97
CA ARG A 329 61.86 -29.40 12.05
C ARG A 329 61.93 -30.75 12.77
N ASP A 330 62.78 -31.56 12.18
CA ASP A 330 63.55 -32.70 12.67
C ASP A 330 63.01 -34.06 12.30
N LEU A 331 63.68 -34.55 11.39
CA LEU A 331 64.49 -35.77 11.10
C LEU A 331 64.35 -36.21 9.67
#